data_7a8382af64bdbb6df2606f3aed270210
#
_entry.id   7a8382af64bdbb6df2606f3aed270210
#
_cell.length_a   1.000
_cell.length_b   1.000
_cell.length_c   1.000
_cell.angle_alpha   90.00
_cell.angle_beta   90.00
_cell.angle_gamma   90.00
#
_symmetry.space_group_name_H-M   'P 1'
#
loop_
_entity.id
_entity.type
_entity.pdbx_description
1 polymer ?
#
loop_
_entity_poly.entity_id
_entity_poly.type
_entity_poly.pdbx_seq_one_letter_code
_entity_poly.pdbx_strand_id
1 'polypeptide(L)'
;MSRILVTGITSPLGQAVGRKLQAEGHHVVGTLRSSRISTAGLPADELVALDLENKSSFTNINGGFDAFVHVAAASEGTAEELMTITGLGTLHLVERAKFLSVGRIIHISSMAVYGQIDDQIVTEKTKVKHGRDLAAAKWAAETYTASSSCAGNSVSVRSPAIVGNRSHRHFLAQTLSQMKNQAEFVCVSNPDFNLNNIVHEDIFAGFINTLIEARETRQFRAFPIASTDPMPLRTIVERLAAETKYKGEIKWQAANSSPFSIDSSAAIKLGYKPLTTQATLDLWMRDARQ
;
A
#
# COMPACT_ATOMS: atom_id res chain seq x y z
N MET A 1 8.24 22.78 -4.75
CA MET A 1 7.57 22.14 -5.92
C MET A 1 8.51 21.13 -6.50
N SER A 2 8.12 19.86 -6.56
CA SER A 2 8.95 18.76 -7.09
C SER A 2 8.20 18.07 -8.23
N ARG A 3 8.93 17.51 -9.20
CA ARG A 3 8.35 16.68 -10.27
C ARG A 3 8.43 15.20 -9.88
N ILE A 4 7.29 14.56 -9.73
CA ILE A 4 7.17 13.24 -9.12
C ILE A 4 6.49 12.26 -10.07
N LEU A 5 7.14 11.12 -10.33
CA LEU A 5 6.50 10.00 -11.02
C LEU A 5 5.68 9.18 -10.02
N VAL A 6 4.41 8.92 -10.34
CA VAL A 6 3.54 8.00 -9.60
C VAL A 6 3.14 6.85 -10.50
N THR A 7 3.71 5.66 -10.28
CA THR A 7 3.29 4.49 -11.04
C THR A 7 1.97 3.96 -10.50
N GLY A 8 1.11 3.44 -11.39
CA GLY A 8 -0.19 2.91 -10.98
C GLY A 8 -1.20 3.98 -10.57
N ILE A 9 -1.15 5.16 -11.20
CA ILE A 9 -2.08 6.29 -10.95
C ILE A 9 -3.55 5.91 -11.13
N THR A 10 -3.85 4.85 -11.86
CA THR A 10 -5.21 4.35 -12.09
C THR A 10 -5.77 3.53 -10.91
N SER A 11 -4.91 3.10 -9.99
CA SER A 11 -5.34 2.38 -8.77
C SER A 11 -5.92 3.33 -7.72
N PRO A 12 -6.80 2.86 -6.81
CA PRO A 12 -7.32 3.69 -5.73
C PRO A 12 -6.22 4.42 -4.94
N LEU A 13 -5.21 3.67 -4.50
CA LEU A 13 -4.09 4.25 -3.77
C LEU A 13 -3.26 5.23 -4.62
N GLY A 14 -2.99 4.90 -5.89
CA GLY A 14 -2.28 5.80 -6.80
C GLY A 14 -3.02 7.12 -6.97
N GLN A 15 -4.35 7.08 -7.07
CA GLN A 15 -5.18 8.29 -7.13
C GLN A 15 -5.15 9.09 -5.82
N ALA A 16 -5.21 8.43 -4.66
CA ALA A 16 -5.11 9.12 -3.37
C ALA A 16 -3.76 9.83 -3.22
N VAL A 17 -2.67 9.13 -3.60
CA VAL A 17 -1.31 9.71 -3.61
C VAL A 17 -1.23 10.89 -4.60
N GLY A 18 -1.72 10.72 -5.84
CA GLY A 18 -1.70 11.78 -6.85
C GLY A 18 -2.44 13.04 -6.39
N ARG A 19 -3.69 12.88 -5.88
CA ARG A 19 -4.46 14.01 -5.32
C ARG A 19 -3.71 14.73 -4.21
N LYS A 20 -3.12 13.97 -3.27
CA LYS A 20 -2.37 14.57 -2.17
C LYS A 20 -1.16 15.34 -2.67
N LEU A 21 -0.38 14.78 -3.58
CA LEU A 21 0.81 15.43 -4.12
C LEU A 21 0.47 16.70 -4.90
N GLN A 22 -0.58 16.68 -5.73
CA GLN A 22 -1.06 17.89 -6.42
C GLN A 22 -1.53 18.96 -5.43
N ALA A 23 -2.27 18.57 -4.38
CA ALA A 23 -2.72 19.51 -3.33
C ALA A 23 -1.56 20.15 -2.56
N GLU A 24 -0.41 19.49 -2.46
CA GLU A 24 0.83 20.03 -1.87
C GLU A 24 1.69 20.81 -2.89
N GLY A 25 1.20 21.00 -4.12
CA GLY A 25 1.84 21.79 -5.15
C GLY A 25 2.97 21.08 -5.90
N HIS A 26 3.03 19.75 -5.87
CA HIS A 26 3.94 18.98 -6.70
C HIS A 26 3.39 18.79 -8.11
N HIS A 27 4.29 18.66 -9.09
CA HIS A 27 3.94 18.26 -10.45
C HIS A 27 3.94 16.74 -10.57
N VAL A 28 2.77 16.15 -10.79
CA VAL A 28 2.56 14.70 -10.80
C VAL A 28 2.56 14.15 -12.22
N VAL A 29 3.49 13.24 -12.51
CA VAL A 29 3.49 12.43 -13.72
C VAL A 29 2.96 11.05 -13.40
N GLY A 30 1.76 10.75 -13.84
CA GLY A 30 1.11 9.46 -13.60
C GLY A 30 1.47 8.43 -14.68
N THR A 31 1.58 7.15 -14.33
CA THR A 31 1.73 6.10 -15.34
C THR A 31 0.47 5.26 -15.49
N LEU A 32 0.19 4.85 -16.73
CA LEU A 32 -0.90 3.93 -17.07
C LEU A 32 -0.41 2.86 -18.04
N ARG A 33 -0.94 1.63 -17.88
CA ARG A 33 -0.51 0.47 -18.69
C ARG A 33 -0.99 0.53 -20.14
N SER A 34 -2.13 1.16 -20.38
CA SER A 34 -2.77 1.18 -21.69
C SER A 34 -3.46 2.51 -21.95
N SER A 35 -3.34 3.02 -23.17
CA SER A 35 -4.07 4.19 -23.67
C SER A 35 -5.60 3.99 -23.73
N ARG A 36 -6.09 2.75 -23.57
CA ARG A 36 -7.53 2.44 -23.56
C ARG A 36 -8.21 2.77 -22.23
N ILE A 37 -7.45 3.11 -21.19
CA ILE A 37 -8.00 3.51 -19.89
C ILE A 37 -8.46 4.96 -20.00
N SER A 38 -9.67 5.26 -19.50
CA SER A 38 -10.12 6.65 -19.37
C SER A 38 -9.15 7.43 -18.50
N THR A 39 -8.66 8.53 -19.02
CA THR A 39 -7.72 9.42 -18.31
C THR A 39 -8.44 10.56 -17.60
N ALA A 40 -9.75 10.73 -17.84
CA ALA A 40 -10.55 11.79 -17.25
C ALA A 40 -10.58 11.68 -15.71
N GLY A 41 -10.22 12.76 -15.04
CA GLY A 41 -10.22 12.85 -13.58
C GLY A 41 -9.09 12.10 -12.87
N LEU A 42 -8.09 11.58 -13.59
CA LEU A 42 -6.88 11.07 -12.95
C LEU A 42 -6.08 12.25 -12.36
N PRO A 43 -5.62 12.14 -11.11
CA PRO A 43 -4.87 13.21 -10.44
C PRO A 43 -3.39 13.20 -10.87
N ALA A 44 -3.16 13.61 -12.10
CA ALA A 44 -1.84 13.75 -12.69
C ALA A 44 -1.84 14.92 -13.69
N ASP A 45 -0.74 15.69 -13.71
CA ASP A 45 -0.54 16.80 -14.62
C ASP A 45 -0.05 16.32 -16.00
N GLU A 46 0.66 15.20 -16.00
CA GLU A 46 1.10 14.48 -17.20
C GLU A 46 0.83 12.98 -17.05
N LEU A 47 0.65 12.29 -18.18
CA LEU A 47 0.46 10.84 -18.21
C LEU A 47 1.47 10.19 -19.15
N VAL A 48 2.08 9.10 -18.68
CA VAL A 48 3.07 8.32 -19.42
C VAL A 48 2.63 6.87 -19.52
N ALA A 49 2.72 6.29 -20.72
CA ALA A 49 2.46 4.87 -20.92
C ALA A 49 3.61 4.03 -20.33
N LEU A 50 3.29 3.16 -19.38
CA LEU A 50 4.23 2.24 -18.74
C LEU A 50 3.58 0.90 -18.51
N ASP A 51 4.12 -0.14 -19.11
CA ASP A 51 3.80 -1.54 -18.84
C ASP A 51 4.98 -2.19 -18.14
N LEU A 52 4.77 -2.64 -16.89
CA LEU A 52 5.83 -3.25 -16.07
C LEU A 52 6.35 -4.57 -16.65
N GLU A 53 5.59 -5.24 -17.51
CA GLU A 53 6.01 -6.46 -18.24
C GLU A 53 6.87 -6.12 -19.45
N ASN A 54 6.76 -4.91 -19.99
CA ASN A 54 7.48 -4.50 -21.19
C ASN A 54 8.66 -3.58 -20.85
N LYS A 55 9.87 -4.14 -20.81
CA LYS A 55 11.10 -3.40 -20.52
C LYS A 55 11.27 -2.15 -21.40
N SER A 56 10.88 -2.20 -22.68
CA SER A 56 11.03 -1.05 -23.58
C SER A 56 10.14 0.13 -23.19
N SER A 57 8.99 -0.09 -22.53
CA SER A 57 8.07 0.96 -22.11
C SER A 57 8.67 1.92 -21.07
N PHE A 58 9.69 1.49 -20.34
CA PHE A 58 10.38 2.35 -19.35
C PHE A 58 11.13 3.51 -20.01
N THR A 59 11.46 3.42 -21.29
CA THR A 59 12.07 4.53 -22.04
C THR A 59 11.12 5.71 -22.22
N ASN A 60 9.81 5.51 -22.08
CA ASN A 60 8.81 6.57 -22.13
C ASN A 60 8.90 7.51 -20.91
N ILE A 61 9.47 7.05 -19.79
CA ILE A 61 9.71 7.89 -18.61
C ILE A 61 10.91 8.78 -18.92
N ASN A 62 10.69 10.04 -19.26
CA ASN A 62 11.71 10.98 -19.67
C ASN A 62 11.66 12.30 -18.87
N GLY A 63 12.78 13.02 -18.84
CA GLY A 63 12.92 14.28 -18.13
C GLY A 63 13.48 14.11 -16.70
N GLY A 64 13.66 15.23 -16.03
CA GLY A 64 14.12 15.24 -14.64
C GLY A 64 12.99 14.92 -13.67
N PHE A 65 13.28 14.10 -12.68
CA PHE A 65 12.37 13.78 -11.57
C PHE A 65 13.11 13.88 -10.25
N ASP A 66 12.44 14.46 -9.26
CA ASP A 66 12.95 14.51 -7.88
C ASP A 66 12.75 13.18 -7.16
N ALA A 67 11.60 12.52 -7.39
CA ALA A 67 11.26 11.26 -6.77
C ALA A 67 10.37 10.36 -7.66
N PHE A 68 10.47 9.05 -7.43
CA PHE A 68 9.51 8.06 -7.93
C PHE A 68 8.71 7.49 -6.76
N VAL A 69 7.39 7.48 -6.89
CA VAL A 69 6.46 6.76 -6.00
C VAL A 69 5.95 5.53 -6.74
N HIS A 70 6.44 4.36 -6.34
CA HIS A 70 6.13 3.10 -7.03
C HIS A 70 4.98 2.36 -6.34
N VAL A 71 3.75 2.62 -6.82
CA VAL A 71 2.51 2.01 -6.33
C VAL A 71 2.12 0.78 -7.17
N ALA A 72 2.42 0.81 -8.47
CA ALA A 72 2.03 -0.25 -9.39
C ALA A 72 2.66 -1.60 -9.01
N ALA A 73 1.84 -2.64 -8.97
CA ALA A 73 2.24 -4.02 -8.75
C ALA A 73 1.10 -4.95 -9.18
N ALA A 74 1.41 -6.19 -9.49
CA ALA A 74 0.41 -7.26 -9.52
C ALA A 74 0.07 -7.69 -8.09
N SER A 75 -1.21 -7.92 -7.83
CA SER A 75 -1.71 -8.41 -6.53
C SER A 75 -2.20 -9.87 -6.59
N GLU A 76 -2.46 -10.35 -7.81
CA GLU A 76 -2.96 -11.68 -8.14
C GLU A 76 -2.33 -12.15 -9.45
N GLY A 77 -2.25 -13.42 -9.65
CA GLY A 77 -1.69 -14.05 -10.84
C GLY A 77 -0.84 -15.28 -10.50
N THR A 78 -0.24 -15.88 -11.51
CA THR A 78 0.75 -16.95 -11.35
C THR A 78 2.04 -16.42 -10.69
N ALA A 79 2.87 -17.31 -10.15
CA ALA A 79 4.17 -16.96 -9.60
C ALA A 79 5.03 -16.18 -10.61
N GLU A 80 5.00 -16.59 -11.88
CA GLU A 80 5.72 -15.95 -12.97
C GLU A 80 5.22 -14.53 -13.25
N GLU A 81 3.89 -14.33 -13.36
CA GLU A 81 3.29 -13.01 -13.55
C GLU A 81 3.59 -12.07 -12.40
N LEU A 82 3.45 -12.54 -11.16
CA LEU A 82 3.76 -11.76 -9.96
C LEU A 82 5.23 -11.34 -9.94
N MET A 83 6.16 -12.26 -10.26
CA MET A 83 7.59 -11.95 -10.30
C MET A 83 7.93 -11.03 -11.46
N THR A 84 7.36 -11.23 -12.64
CA THR A 84 7.60 -10.41 -13.83
C THR A 84 7.12 -8.98 -13.61
N ILE A 85 5.87 -8.81 -13.17
CA ILE A 85 5.27 -7.48 -13.01
C ILE A 85 5.83 -6.77 -11.79
N THR A 86 5.86 -7.44 -10.64
CA THR A 86 6.22 -6.78 -9.37
C THR A 86 7.73 -6.80 -9.13
N GLY A 87 8.38 -7.95 -9.30
CA GLY A 87 9.83 -8.08 -9.08
C GLY A 87 10.64 -7.39 -10.18
N LEU A 88 10.59 -7.94 -11.41
CA LEU A 88 11.39 -7.44 -12.53
C LEU A 88 10.92 -6.05 -12.99
N GLY A 89 9.61 -5.76 -12.97
CA GLY A 89 9.11 -4.41 -13.25
C GLY A 89 9.71 -3.37 -12.31
N THR A 90 9.87 -3.69 -11.01
CA THR A 90 10.55 -2.80 -10.05
C THR A 90 12.04 -2.66 -10.39
N LEU A 91 12.73 -3.75 -10.76
CA LEU A 91 14.12 -3.68 -11.20
C LEU A 91 14.30 -2.71 -12.37
N HIS A 92 13.45 -2.83 -13.41
CA HIS A 92 13.52 -1.94 -14.58
C HIS A 92 13.22 -0.48 -14.20
N LEU A 93 12.29 -0.24 -13.27
CA LEU A 93 12.03 1.11 -12.76
C LEU A 93 13.23 1.68 -12.02
N VAL A 94 13.89 0.88 -11.19
CA VAL A 94 15.12 1.26 -10.47
C VAL A 94 16.27 1.57 -11.46
N GLU A 95 16.46 0.75 -12.50
CA GLU A 95 17.42 1.02 -13.56
C GLU A 95 17.11 2.35 -14.29
N ARG A 96 15.83 2.60 -14.55
CA ARG A 96 15.41 3.87 -15.17
C ARG A 96 15.62 5.05 -14.24
N ALA A 97 15.32 4.92 -12.96
CA ALA A 97 15.58 5.94 -11.95
C ALA A 97 17.08 6.29 -11.88
N LYS A 98 17.96 5.27 -11.93
CA LYS A 98 19.42 5.45 -11.98
C LYS A 98 19.83 6.22 -13.23
N PHE A 99 19.35 5.82 -14.41
CA PHE A 99 19.66 6.50 -15.68
C PHE A 99 19.26 7.97 -15.66
N LEU A 100 18.12 8.31 -15.04
CA LEU A 100 17.59 9.67 -14.93
C LEU A 100 18.15 10.43 -13.70
N SER A 101 19.03 9.83 -12.92
CA SER A 101 19.60 10.42 -11.69
C SER A 101 18.52 10.84 -10.68
N VAL A 102 17.46 10.04 -10.56
CA VAL A 102 16.36 10.30 -9.59
C VAL A 102 16.89 10.23 -8.17
N GLY A 103 16.59 11.25 -7.38
CA GLY A 103 17.12 11.38 -6.01
C GLY A 103 16.52 10.39 -5.00
N ARG A 104 15.29 9.88 -5.25
CA ARG A 104 14.56 9.05 -4.28
C ARG A 104 13.55 8.11 -4.94
N ILE A 105 13.42 6.90 -4.38
CA ILE A 105 12.34 5.97 -4.71
C ILE A 105 11.56 5.66 -3.43
N ILE A 106 10.24 5.83 -3.45
CA ILE A 106 9.31 5.38 -2.42
C ILE A 106 8.55 4.20 -2.99
N HIS A 107 8.91 3.00 -2.56
CA HIS A 107 8.27 1.75 -3.01
C HIS A 107 7.16 1.35 -2.04
N ILE A 108 6.00 1.01 -2.58
CA ILE A 108 4.88 0.48 -1.80
C ILE A 108 4.97 -1.04 -1.77
N SER A 109 5.52 -1.53 -0.68
CA SER A 109 5.60 -2.95 -0.35
C SER A 109 4.32 -3.42 0.36
N SER A 110 4.35 -4.56 1.00
CA SER A 110 3.20 -5.18 1.66
C SER A 110 3.63 -5.90 2.94
N MET A 111 2.72 -5.99 3.90
CA MET A 111 2.86 -6.88 5.06
C MET A 111 3.04 -8.36 4.65
N ALA A 112 2.63 -8.72 3.43
CA ALA A 112 2.80 -10.07 2.91
C ALA A 112 4.26 -10.56 2.91
N VAL A 113 5.26 -9.67 2.86
CA VAL A 113 6.69 -10.05 2.89
C VAL A 113 7.08 -10.77 4.18
N TYR A 114 6.37 -10.55 5.27
CA TYR A 114 6.61 -11.25 6.52
C TYR A 114 6.16 -12.73 6.49
N GLY A 115 5.33 -13.11 5.51
CA GLY A 115 4.82 -14.47 5.39
C GLY A 115 3.96 -14.87 6.59
N GLN A 116 4.20 -16.07 7.12
CA GLN A 116 3.59 -16.50 8.37
C GLN A 116 4.27 -15.75 9.54
N ILE A 117 3.47 -14.97 10.25
CA ILE A 117 3.91 -14.16 11.38
C ILE A 117 3.69 -14.96 12.65
N ASP A 118 4.77 -15.19 13.41
CA ASP A 118 4.74 -15.86 14.70
C ASP A 118 4.91 -14.84 15.85
N ASP A 119 5.44 -13.64 15.53
CA ASP A 119 5.63 -12.56 16.48
C ASP A 119 4.28 -11.94 16.89
N GLN A 120 4.10 -11.63 18.16
CA GLN A 120 2.91 -10.89 18.63
C GLN A 120 2.91 -9.42 18.18
N ILE A 121 4.10 -8.85 17.98
CA ILE A 121 4.29 -7.48 17.51
C ILE A 121 5.24 -7.50 16.32
N VAL A 122 4.77 -6.99 15.17
CA VAL A 122 5.55 -6.85 13.94
C VAL A 122 6.20 -5.48 13.89
N THR A 123 7.50 -5.46 13.66
CA THR A 123 8.32 -4.25 13.52
C THR A 123 9.09 -4.29 12.20
N GLU A 124 9.87 -3.26 11.90
CA GLU A 124 10.83 -3.27 10.79
C GLU A 124 11.91 -4.35 10.93
N LYS A 125 12.15 -4.85 12.14
CA LYS A 125 13.16 -5.87 12.46
C LYS A 125 12.62 -7.30 12.38
N THR A 126 11.31 -7.45 12.32
CA THR A 126 10.68 -8.78 12.19
C THR A 126 11.18 -9.47 10.93
N LYS A 127 11.54 -10.75 11.07
CA LYS A 127 12.14 -11.52 9.98
C LYS A 127 11.17 -11.71 8.82
N VAL A 128 11.62 -11.37 7.62
CA VAL A 128 10.91 -11.65 6.37
C VAL A 128 10.96 -13.14 6.06
N LYS A 129 9.82 -13.76 5.75
CA LYS A 129 9.71 -15.20 5.47
C LYS A 129 9.21 -15.53 4.05
N HIS A 130 8.74 -14.56 3.29
CA HIS A 130 8.32 -14.60 1.87
C HIS A 130 7.84 -15.96 1.34
N GLY A 131 7.03 -16.67 2.13
CA GLY A 131 6.59 -18.04 1.84
C GLY A 131 5.46 -18.18 0.79
N ARG A 132 5.04 -17.08 0.13
CA ARG A 132 4.03 -17.07 -0.95
C ARG A 132 4.55 -16.26 -2.13
N ASP A 133 4.06 -16.55 -3.33
CA ASP A 133 4.52 -15.94 -4.58
C ASP A 133 4.48 -14.40 -4.56
N LEU A 134 3.38 -13.83 -4.10
CA LEU A 134 3.25 -12.38 -3.93
C LEU A 134 4.30 -11.82 -2.93
N ALA A 135 4.54 -12.53 -1.85
CA ALA A 135 5.52 -12.13 -0.84
C ALA A 135 6.94 -12.16 -1.42
N ALA A 136 7.27 -13.20 -2.19
CA ALA A 136 8.56 -13.33 -2.87
C ALA A 136 8.77 -12.20 -3.90
N ALA A 137 7.76 -11.90 -4.72
CA ALA A 137 7.83 -10.83 -5.70
C ALA A 137 7.98 -9.44 -5.04
N LYS A 138 7.25 -9.17 -3.96
CA LYS A 138 7.38 -7.92 -3.19
C LYS A 138 8.72 -7.81 -2.49
N TRP A 139 9.25 -8.93 -1.97
CA TRP A 139 10.58 -8.96 -1.37
C TRP A 139 11.69 -8.70 -2.39
N ALA A 140 11.60 -9.29 -3.59
CA ALA A 140 12.50 -8.98 -4.70
C ALA A 140 12.47 -7.48 -5.04
N ALA A 141 11.29 -6.89 -5.12
CA ALA A 141 11.13 -5.45 -5.36
C ALA A 141 11.77 -4.59 -4.25
N GLU A 142 11.62 -4.94 -2.96
CA GLU A 142 12.34 -4.28 -1.87
C GLU A 142 13.87 -4.39 -2.05
N THR A 143 14.36 -5.58 -2.41
CA THR A 143 15.80 -5.84 -2.61
C THR A 143 16.35 -5.01 -3.74
N TYR A 144 15.65 -4.90 -4.87
CA TYR A 144 16.07 -4.05 -5.99
C TYR A 144 16.06 -2.57 -5.60
N THR A 145 15.04 -2.12 -4.87
CA THR A 145 14.99 -0.73 -4.37
C THR A 145 16.16 -0.43 -3.42
N ALA A 146 16.50 -1.38 -2.55
CA ALA A 146 17.60 -1.28 -1.62
C ALA A 146 18.99 -1.26 -2.30
N SER A 147 19.12 -1.89 -3.46
CA SER A 147 20.36 -1.92 -4.25
C SER A 147 20.50 -0.77 -5.24
N SER A 148 19.51 0.14 -5.30
CA SER A 148 19.52 1.27 -6.22
C SER A 148 20.62 2.29 -5.90
N SER A 149 21.04 3.07 -6.89
CA SER A 149 22.02 4.17 -6.69
C SER A 149 21.50 5.27 -5.77
N CYS A 150 20.18 5.40 -5.64
CA CYS A 150 19.49 6.30 -4.70
C CYS A 150 19.03 5.59 -3.41
N ALA A 151 19.55 4.40 -3.11
CA ALA A 151 19.14 3.60 -1.95
C ALA A 151 19.24 4.38 -0.63
N GLY A 152 20.24 5.25 -0.47
CA GLY A 152 20.40 6.08 0.72
C GLY A 152 19.23 6.99 1.02
N ASN A 153 18.41 7.33 0.00
CA ASN A 153 17.21 8.17 0.13
C ASN A 153 15.94 7.40 -0.14
N SER A 154 16.03 6.10 -0.48
CA SER A 154 14.88 5.29 -0.86
C SER A 154 14.31 4.53 0.32
N VAL A 155 12.99 4.29 0.28
CA VAL A 155 12.26 3.57 1.32
C VAL A 155 11.26 2.59 0.72
N SER A 156 10.99 1.50 1.44
CA SER A 156 9.85 0.63 1.17
C SER A 156 8.85 0.70 2.33
N VAL A 157 7.62 1.08 2.03
CA VAL A 157 6.53 1.13 3.00
C VAL A 157 5.76 -0.19 2.91
N ARG A 158 5.87 -1.04 3.94
CA ARG A 158 5.13 -2.30 4.05
C ARG A 158 3.70 -2.00 4.48
N SER A 159 2.84 -1.84 3.49
CA SER A 159 1.46 -1.43 3.73
C SER A 159 0.62 -2.56 4.33
N PRO A 160 -0.25 -2.22 5.29
CA PRO A 160 -1.32 -3.09 5.77
C PRO A 160 -2.50 -3.08 4.79
N ALA A 161 -3.69 -3.49 5.25
CA ALA A 161 -4.92 -3.23 4.52
C ALA A 161 -5.17 -1.72 4.41
N ILE A 162 -5.25 -1.21 3.17
CA ILE A 162 -5.56 0.19 2.90
C ILE A 162 -7.07 0.32 2.73
N VAL A 163 -7.69 1.10 3.61
CA VAL A 163 -9.13 1.41 3.57
C VAL A 163 -9.36 2.79 2.95
N GLY A 164 -10.47 2.98 2.24
CA GLY A 164 -10.83 4.22 1.57
C GLY A 164 -11.97 4.01 0.59
N ASN A 165 -12.30 5.03 -0.19
CA ASN A 165 -13.51 5.11 -1.01
C ASN A 165 -13.63 3.97 -2.06
N ARG A 166 -12.53 3.44 -2.57
CA ARG A 166 -12.51 2.40 -3.63
C ARG A 166 -11.81 1.11 -3.21
N SER A 167 -11.72 0.86 -1.92
CA SER A 167 -11.00 -0.27 -1.35
C SER A 167 -11.87 -1.52 -1.38
N HIS A 168 -11.55 -2.53 -2.20
CA HIS A 168 -12.40 -3.72 -2.39
C HIS A 168 -11.70 -5.04 -2.06
N ARG A 169 -10.36 -5.05 -1.95
CA ARG A 169 -9.58 -6.29 -2.00
C ARG A 169 -9.13 -6.82 -0.65
N HIS A 170 -9.30 -6.07 0.43
CA HIS A 170 -8.91 -6.53 1.75
C HIS A 170 -10.10 -7.14 2.50
N PHE A 171 -9.79 -7.95 3.49
CA PHE A 171 -10.75 -8.68 4.33
C PHE A 171 -11.92 -7.80 4.83
N LEU A 172 -11.65 -6.63 5.42
CA LEU A 172 -12.72 -5.77 5.94
C LEU A 172 -13.65 -5.23 4.85
N ALA A 173 -13.14 -4.91 3.66
CA ALA A 173 -13.98 -4.46 2.55
C ALA A 173 -14.86 -5.60 2.02
N GLN A 174 -14.35 -6.82 1.98
CA GLN A 174 -15.14 -8.00 1.63
C GLN A 174 -16.22 -8.26 2.69
N THR A 175 -15.87 -8.17 3.98
CA THR A 175 -16.83 -8.26 5.10
C THR A 175 -17.93 -7.23 4.96
N LEU A 176 -17.59 -5.96 4.72
CA LEU A 176 -18.56 -4.88 4.53
C LEU A 176 -19.49 -5.17 3.35
N SER A 177 -18.95 -5.64 2.23
CA SER A 177 -19.72 -6.00 1.05
C SER A 177 -20.68 -7.18 1.30
N GLN A 178 -20.20 -8.25 1.95
CA GLN A 178 -21.06 -9.40 2.30
C GLN A 178 -22.20 -8.99 3.21
N MET A 179 -21.93 -8.18 4.23
CA MET A 179 -22.93 -7.69 5.17
C MET A 179 -23.93 -6.72 4.51
N LYS A 180 -23.49 -5.83 3.61
CA LYS A 180 -24.38 -4.98 2.80
C LYS A 180 -25.36 -5.82 1.98
N ASN A 181 -24.90 -6.93 1.42
CA ASN A 181 -25.70 -7.84 0.61
C ASN A 181 -26.51 -8.84 1.46
N GLN A 182 -26.49 -8.73 2.79
CA GLN A 182 -27.15 -9.65 3.72
C GLN A 182 -26.77 -11.14 3.51
N ALA A 183 -25.56 -11.40 2.99
CA ALA A 183 -25.04 -12.72 2.76
C ALA A 183 -24.65 -13.40 4.09
N GLU A 184 -24.67 -14.71 4.13
CA GLU A 184 -24.12 -15.44 5.28
C GLU A 184 -22.65 -15.06 5.51
N PHE A 185 -22.29 -14.74 6.74
CA PHE A 185 -20.95 -14.28 7.09
C PHE A 185 -20.28 -15.20 8.10
N VAL A 186 -19.13 -15.73 7.70
CA VAL A 186 -18.25 -16.53 8.55
C VAL A 186 -16.91 -15.82 8.66
N CYS A 187 -16.55 -15.36 9.87
CA CYS A 187 -15.24 -14.80 10.14
C CYS A 187 -14.26 -15.90 10.54
N VAL A 188 -13.29 -16.18 9.67
CA VAL A 188 -12.24 -17.17 9.96
C VAL A 188 -11.10 -16.49 10.70
N SER A 189 -11.27 -16.26 11.99
CA SER A 189 -10.26 -15.64 12.87
C SER A 189 -10.64 -15.79 14.34
N ASN A 190 -9.70 -15.43 15.22
CA ASN A 190 -10.01 -15.27 16.64
C ASN A 190 -10.75 -13.93 16.86
N PRO A 191 -11.98 -13.92 17.41
CA PRO A 191 -12.73 -12.70 17.67
C PRO A 191 -12.04 -11.71 18.61
N ASP A 192 -11.25 -12.20 19.55
CA ASP A 192 -10.57 -11.38 20.56
C ASP A 192 -9.17 -10.90 20.09
N PHE A 193 -8.81 -11.19 18.84
CA PHE A 193 -7.60 -10.69 18.24
C PHE A 193 -7.62 -9.15 18.11
N ASN A 194 -6.62 -8.49 18.69
CA ASN A 194 -6.46 -7.05 18.58
C ASN A 194 -5.82 -6.66 17.26
N LEU A 195 -6.61 -6.04 16.37
CA LEU A 195 -6.21 -5.65 15.02
C LEU A 195 -5.94 -4.15 14.96
N ASN A 196 -4.78 -3.80 14.41
CA ASN A 196 -4.47 -2.44 13.94
C ASN A 196 -3.93 -2.44 12.50
N ASN A 197 -3.99 -3.57 11.81
CA ASN A 197 -3.44 -3.81 10.48
C ASN A 197 -4.27 -3.13 9.38
N ILE A 198 -4.57 -1.84 9.56
CA ILE A 198 -5.30 -0.98 8.64
C ILE A 198 -4.68 0.42 8.59
N VAL A 199 -4.87 1.11 7.47
CA VAL A 199 -4.55 2.52 7.30
C VAL A 199 -5.52 3.16 6.30
N HIS A 200 -5.96 4.39 6.53
CA HIS A 200 -6.75 5.13 5.57
C HIS A 200 -5.90 5.63 4.40
N GLU A 201 -6.42 5.60 3.16
CA GLU A 201 -5.68 6.01 1.96
C GLU A 201 -5.15 7.45 2.04
N ASP A 202 -5.88 8.39 2.65
CA ASP A 202 -5.43 9.78 2.80
C ASP A 202 -4.28 9.90 3.81
N ILE A 203 -4.31 9.12 4.90
CA ILE A 203 -3.23 9.08 5.88
C ILE A 203 -1.98 8.48 5.25
N PHE A 204 -2.16 7.42 4.45
CA PHE A 204 -1.08 6.82 3.67
C PHE A 204 -0.48 7.84 2.69
N ALA A 205 -1.31 8.51 1.88
CA ALA A 205 -0.89 9.51 0.91
C ALA A 205 -0.18 10.70 1.57
N GLY A 206 -0.67 11.15 2.73
CA GLY A 206 -0.01 12.17 3.54
C GLY A 206 1.39 11.76 3.99
N PHE A 207 1.58 10.49 4.37
CA PHE A 207 2.90 9.98 4.73
C PHE A 207 3.83 9.88 3.51
N ILE A 208 3.33 9.50 2.34
CA ILE A 208 4.13 9.53 1.10
C ILE A 208 4.66 10.93 0.82
N ASN A 209 3.82 11.96 0.96
CA ASN A 209 4.27 13.36 0.82
C ASN A 209 5.38 13.69 1.83
N THR A 210 5.20 13.33 3.09
CA THR A 210 6.22 13.54 4.12
C THR A 210 7.55 12.86 3.78
N LEU A 211 7.49 11.65 3.20
CA LEU A 211 8.69 10.93 2.77
C LEU A 211 9.39 11.59 1.57
N ILE A 212 8.65 12.24 0.67
CA ILE A 212 9.22 13.01 -0.45
C ILE A 212 10.00 14.21 0.08
N GLU A 213 9.46 14.90 1.07
CA GLU A 213 10.04 16.12 1.66
C GLU A 213 11.13 15.83 2.71
N ALA A 214 11.23 14.58 3.19
CA ALA A 214 12.18 14.20 4.23
C ALA A 214 13.62 14.43 3.78
N ARG A 215 14.49 14.82 4.71
CA ARG A 215 15.93 14.89 4.47
C ARG A 215 16.50 13.51 4.13
N GLU A 216 17.67 13.50 3.48
CA GLU A 216 18.37 12.27 3.15
C GLU A 216 18.54 11.36 4.36
N THR A 217 18.15 10.08 4.20
CA THR A 217 18.23 9.09 5.29
C THR A 217 19.59 8.38 5.31
N ARG A 218 20.40 8.53 4.27
CA ARG A 218 21.70 7.89 4.04
C ARG A 218 21.69 6.35 4.01
N GLN A 219 20.52 5.73 4.24
CA GLN A 219 20.34 4.28 4.23
C GLN A 219 18.92 3.94 3.75
N PHE A 220 18.82 2.89 2.92
CA PHE A 220 17.54 2.30 2.61
C PHE A 220 16.85 1.83 3.89
N ARG A 221 15.55 2.05 3.95
CA ARG A 221 14.69 1.59 5.05
C ARG A 221 13.44 0.90 4.51
N ALA A 222 13.08 -0.22 5.13
CA ALA A 222 11.80 -0.87 4.92
C ALA A 222 11.09 -0.99 6.28
N PHE A 223 9.84 -0.54 6.38
CA PHE A 223 9.13 -0.53 7.65
C PHE A 223 7.63 -0.71 7.44
N PRO A 224 6.96 -1.39 8.38
CA PRO A 224 5.51 -1.50 8.38
C PRO A 224 4.88 -0.21 8.91
N ILE A 225 3.65 0.06 8.46
CA ILE A 225 2.78 1.09 9.01
C ILE A 225 1.43 0.49 9.39
N ALA A 226 0.74 1.10 10.34
CA ALA A 226 -0.60 0.71 10.77
C ALA A 226 -1.27 1.86 11.53
N SER A 227 -2.54 1.69 11.88
CA SER A 227 -3.21 2.52 12.86
C SER A 227 -2.67 2.26 14.27
N THR A 228 -2.90 3.20 15.20
CA THR A 228 -2.63 2.99 16.63
C THR A 228 -3.85 2.38 17.34
N ASP A 229 -3.69 2.07 18.63
CA ASP A 229 -4.76 1.57 19.50
C ASP A 229 -5.50 0.36 18.89
N PRO A 230 -4.84 -0.82 18.88
CA PRO A 230 -5.44 -2.04 18.34
C PRO A 230 -6.80 -2.34 18.97
N MET A 231 -7.77 -2.76 18.16
CA MET A 231 -9.13 -3.09 18.61
C MET A 231 -9.43 -4.58 18.42
N PRO A 232 -10.24 -5.21 19.32
CA PRO A 232 -10.71 -6.57 19.12
C PRO A 232 -11.42 -6.71 17.76
N LEU A 233 -11.10 -7.75 17.01
CA LEU A 233 -11.70 -7.99 15.70
C LEU A 233 -13.23 -8.13 15.79
N ARG A 234 -13.73 -8.72 16.88
CA ARG A 234 -15.16 -8.77 17.20
C ARG A 234 -15.78 -7.39 17.13
N THR A 235 -15.21 -6.41 17.84
CA THR A 235 -15.72 -5.04 17.88
C THR A 235 -15.71 -4.39 16.48
N ILE A 236 -14.69 -4.66 15.68
CA ILE A 236 -14.60 -4.15 14.29
C ILE A 236 -15.73 -4.75 13.45
N VAL A 237 -15.91 -6.07 13.49
CA VAL A 237 -16.94 -6.78 12.71
C VAL A 237 -18.35 -6.38 13.16
N GLU A 238 -18.61 -6.25 14.45
CA GLU A 238 -19.90 -5.79 14.98
C GLU A 238 -20.23 -4.35 14.53
N ARG A 239 -19.23 -3.48 14.43
CA ARG A 239 -19.41 -2.13 13.89
C ARG A 239 -19.77 -2.15 12.41
N LEU A 240 -19.12 -3.00 11.60
CA LEU A 240 -19.48 -3.17 10.19
C LEU A 240 -20.90 -3.71 10.03
N ALA A 241 -21.31 -4.63 10.90
CA ALA A 241 -22.67 -5.17 10.94
C ALA A 241 -23.69 -4.07 11.28
N ALA A 242 -23.42 -3.26 12.30
CA ALA A 242 -24.28 -2.13 12.66
C ALA A 242 -24.41 -1.10 11.53
N GLU A 243 -23.29 -0.74 10.89
CA GLU A 243 -23.23 0.20 9.77
C GLU A 243 -24.06 -0.26 8.58
N THR A 244 -24.01 -1.55 8.26
CA THR A 244 -24.74 -2.15 7.14
C THR A 244 -26.15 -2.58 7.49
N LYS A 245 -26.57 -2.43 8.75
CA LYS A 245 -27.82 -2.96 9.29
C LYS A 245 -27.96 -4.47 9.03
N TYR A 246 -26.85 -5.19 9.13
CA TYR A 246 -26.81 -6.63 8.90
C TYR A 246 -27.67 -7.36 9.92
N LYS A 247 -28.52 -8.27 9.43
CA LYS A 247 -29.51 -9.01 10.25
C LYS A 247 -29.11 -10.49 10.45
N GLY A 248 -28.06 -10.94 9.76
CA GLY A 248 -27.60 -12.32 9.86
C GLY A 248 -26.77 -12.57 11.13
N GLU A 249 -26.50 -13.84 11.39
CA GLU A 249 -25.61 -14.25 12.46
C GLU A 249 -24.16 -14.07 12.04
N ILE A 250 -23.30 -13.58 12.94
CA ILE A 250 -21.86 -13.53 12.78
C ILE A 250 -21.27 -14.83 13.31
N LYS A 251 -20.89 -15.73 12.42
CA LYS A 251 -20.26 -16.99 12.79
C LYS A 251 -18.74 -16.84 12.85
N TRP A 252 -18.12 -17.37 13.88
CA TRP A 252 -16.68 -17.37 14.07
C TRP A 252 -16.09 -18.77 13.87
N GLN A 253 -15.04 -18.85 13.09
CA GLN A 253 -14.28 -20.08 12.88
C GLN A 253 -12.82 -19.84 13.23
N ALA A 254 -12.22 -20.75 13.98
CA ALA A 254 -10.81 -20.65 14.34
C ALA A 254 -9.91 -20.64 13.10
N ALA A 255 -8.92 -19.75 13.07
CA ALA A 255 -7.89 -19.71 12.05
C ALA A 255 -6.58 -20.32 12.57
N ASN A 256 -5.79 -20.88 11.65
CA ASN A 256 -4.46 -21.41 11.94
C ASN A 256 -3.36 -20.34 12.00
N SER A 257 -3.73 -19.05 12.07
CA SER A 257 -2.79 -17.93 12.12
C SER A 257 -2.72 -17.33 13.52
N SER A 258 -1.51 -17.05 13.99
CA SER A 258 -1.31 -16.32 15.23
C SER A 258 -1.72 -14.84 15.06
N PRO A 259 -2.38 -14.26 16.08
CA PRO A 259 -2.69 -12.84 16.10
C PRO A 259 -1.42 -12.00 16.26
N PHE A 260 -1.37 -10.87 15.58
CA PHE A 260 -0.28 -9.90 15.71
C PHE A 260 -0.79 -8.46 15.61
N SER A 261 -0.09 -7.55 16.24
CA SER A 261 -0.22 -6.10 16.01
C SER A 261 1.03 -5.56 15.32
N ILE A 262 0.93 -4.35 14.78
CA ILE A 262 2.04 -3.70 14.08
C ILE A 262 2.50 -2.50 14.90
N ASP A 263 3.80 -2.43 15.16
CA ASP A 263 4.47 -1.24 15.70
C ASP A 263 5.02 -0.39 14.55
N SER A 264 4.48 0.80 14.40
CA SER A 264 4.88 1.78 13.39
C SER A 264 5.91 2.81 13.88
N SER A 265 6.56 2.57 15.03
CA SER A 265 7.48 3.53 15.66
C SER A 265 8.59 4.00 14.72
N ALA A 266 9.09 3.12 13.85
CA ALA A 266 10.10 3.49 12.84
C ALA A 266 9.56 4.49 11.82
N ALA A 267 8.32 4.32 11.36
CA ALA A 267 7.66 5.23 10.43
C ALA A 267 7.29 6.57 11.11
N ILE A 268 6.83 6.52 12.37
CA ILE A 268 6.49 7.71 13.16
C ILE A 268 7.71 8.64 13.31
N LYS A 269 8.90 8.07 13.53
CA LYS A 269 10.17 8.83 13.56
C LYS A 269 10.51 9.51 12.24
N LEU A 270 9.91 9.06 11.13
CA LEU A 270 10.02 9.67 9.79
C LEU A 270 8.84 10.58 9.45
N GLY A 271 7.97 10.87 10.42
CA GLY A 271 6.84 11.78 10.25
C GLY A 271 5.51 11.10 9.90
N TYR A 272 5.40 9.79 9.98
CA TYR A 272 4.11 9.11 9.89
C TYR A 272 3.20 9.56 11.03
N LYS A 273 1.99 9.98 10.72
CA LYS A 273 0.96 10.43 11.68
C LYS A 273 -0.25 9.49 11.62
N PRO A 274 -0.19 8.33 12.31
CA PRO A 274 -1.29 7.37 12.29
C PRO A 274 -2.54 7.93 12.96
N LEU A 275 -3.71 7.51 12.47
CA LEU A 275 -4.94 7.57 13.23
C LEU A 275 -5.03 6.36 14.17
N THR A 276 -5.90 6.43 15.18
CA THR A 276 -6.31 5.24 15.94
C THR A 276 -7.08 4.27 15.03
N THR A 277 -7.11 3.00 15.37
CA THR A 277 -7.93 2.00 14.64
C THR A 277 -9.39 2.43 14.57
N GLN A 278 -9.92 2.95 15.68
CA GLN A 278 -11.26 3.52 15.76
C GLN A 278 -11.47 4.66 14.75
N ALA A 279 -10.59 5.68 14.76
CA ALA A 279 -10.72 6.84 13.88
C ALA A 279 -10.53 6.47 12.40
N THR A 280 -9.67 5.48 12.11
CA THR A 280 -9.49 4.94 10.76
C THR A 280 -10.77 4.29 10.22
N LEU A 281 -11.45 3.50 11.05
CA LEU A 281 -12.72 2.89 10.71
C LEU A 281 -13.83 3.93 10.53
N ASP A 282 -13.90 4.95 11.39
CA ASP A 282 -14.89 6.02 11.29
C ASP A 282 -14.75 6.82 10.00
N LEU A 283 -13.51 7.10 9.62
CA LEU A 283 -13.20 7.80 8.37
C LEU A 283 -13.63 6.94 7.17
N TRP A 284 -13.22 5.69 7.14
CA TRP A 284 -13.59 4.77 6.06
C TRP A 284 -15.09 4.55 5.92
N MET A 285 -15.82 4.39 7.04
CA MET A 285 -17.27 4.22 7.01
C MET A 285 -17.99 5.47 6.50
N ARG A 286 -17.47 6.68 6.75
CA ARG A 286 -17.98 7.92 6.13
C ARG A 286 -17.83 7.89 4.61
N ASP A 287 -16.66 7.51 4.10
CA ASP A 287 -16.41 7.42 2.67
C ASP A 287 -17.32 6.39 1.98
N ALA A 288 -17.57 5.26 2.66
CA ALA A 288 -18.41 4.19 2.13
C ALA A 288 -19.91 4.53 2.04
N ARG A 289 -20.34 5.68 2.61
CA ARG A 289 -21.71 6.23 2.53
C ARG A 289 -21.89 7.21 1.38
N GLN A 290 -20.79 7.79 0.84
CA GLN A 290 -20.78 8.69 -0.31
C GLN A 290 -20.78 7.92 -1.64
#